data_ec46221b8b3cb9bc5106aca2e73500e5
#
_entry.id   ec46221b8b3cb9bc5106aca2e73500e5
#
_cell.length_a   1.000
_cell.length_b   1.000
_cell.length_c   1.000
_cell.angle_alpha   90.00
_cell.angle_beta   90.00
_cell.angle_gamma   90.00
#
_symmetry.space_group_name_H-M   'P 1'
#
loop_
_entity.id
_entity.type
_entity.pdbx_description
1 polymer ?
#
loop_
_entity_poly.entity_id
_entity_poly.type
_entity_poly.pdbx_seq_one_letter_code
_entity_poly.pdbx_strand_id
1 'polypeptide(L)'
;MSAPIPVVQVQDLRIGYQTERGRVDGVDQISFAVYPGEIVAVVGESGSGKSTTAAALVGLLAGNAVIEAGSLRLAGLERVGLSEHDWRHVRGRQVGFVPQDPGLSLDPVKRIDRQLEEAMTVHGVPRREARERARALLQQVGLRDIERVARSHPHQLSGGMRQRILIAIALANDPLLIIADEPTSALDVGVQRQVLDRLQQLAHERGTAVLLITHDLGVALDRADRLIVMQHGRIVETGPARAIFEQPADAYTRQLLSAAPSLTAARQRVRPPLQARAASTVPLLQVKHLHKDFSSWRNPGKPAVQAVSFEVMRHGTTSLVGESGSGKSTTARLILGLEQADRGQVLFDGQDLAGLSARQWQPLRRRIQIVYQNPYASLDPRWTLAQIISEPLHAFAVGDRAWRAERAAQLLAQVELPAHLLQRRPNELSGGQRQRVAIARALALEPELLVLDEALSALDASVQAQILELLSQLQQRLGLTYLFISHDLAVVRQISDRVVVMREGRVVEQGACAQVFEAPSSPYTAQLLADVPGRLYLQAQVALNEPAFNYKNAY
;
A
#
# COMPACT_ATOMS: atom_id res chain seq x y z
N MET A 1 6.93 -35.70 -25.00
CA MET A 1 7.56 -34.38 -24.69
C MET A 1 8.02 -34.46 -23.27
N SER A 2 9.33 -34.27 -22.97
CA SER A 2 9.82 -34.22 -21.59
C SER A 2 9.19 -33.04 -20.87
N ALA A 3 8.76 -33.25 -19.61
CA ALA A 3 8.23 -32.18 -18.79
C ALA A 3 9.23 -31.01 -18.72
N PRO A 4 8.78 -29.74 -18.80
CA PRO A 4 9.67 -28.58 -18.72
C PRO A 4 10.44 -28.59 -17.39
N ILE A 5 11.74 -28.33 -17.45
CA ILE A 5 12.60 -28.26 -16.25
C ILE A 5 12.28 -26.95 -15.53
N PRO A 6 11.94 -26.99 -14.23
CA PRO A 6 11.64 -25.77 -13.48
C PRO A 6 12.88 -24.90 -13.28
N VAL A 7 12.70 -23.57 -13.33
CA VAL A 7 13.75 -22.60 -12.93
C VAL A 7 13.99 -22.66 -11.44
N VAL A 8 12.92 -22.76 -10.66
CA VAL A 8 12.94 -22.95 -9.20
C VAL A 8 12.18 -24.18 -8.83
N GLN A 9 12.76 -24.98 -7.94
CA GLN A 9 12.09 -26.12 -7.31
C GLN A 9 12.36 -26.08 -5.82
N VAL A 10 11.30 -25.98 -5.04
CA VAL A 10 11.32 -26.04 -3.57
C VAL A 10 10.61 -27.31 -3.16
N GLN A 11 11.21 -28.12 -2.29
CA GLN A 11 10.65 -29.37 -1.79
C GLN A 11 10.79 -29.45 -0.28
N ASP A 12 9.66 -29.58 0.41
CA ASP A 12 9.51 -29.76 1.88
C ASP A 12 10.36 -28.78 2.70
N LEU A 13 10.49 -27.55 2.21
CA LEU A 13 11.34 -26.52 2.82
C LEU A 13 10.78 -26.10 4.17
N ARG A 14 11.64 -26.17 5.20
CA ARG A 14 11.34 -25.70 6.55
C ARG A 14 12.38 -24.68 7.00
N ILE A 15 11.89 -23.52 7.52
CA ILE A 15 12.75 -22.42 8.00
C ILE A 15 12.24 -21.98 9.38
N GLY A 16 13.14 -22.06 10.38
CA GLY A 16 12.88 -21.59 11.74
C GLY A 16 13.70 -20.35 12.08
N TYR A 17 13.14 -19.50 12.94
CA TYR A 17 13.81 -18.34 13.55
C TYR A 17 14.14 -18.64 15.01
N GLN A 18 15.39 -18.41 15.41
CA GLN A 18 15.80 -18.43 16.81
C GLN A 18 15.56 -17.06 17.42
N THR A 19 14.70 -16.98 18.44
CA THR A 19 14.36 -15.74 19.15
C THR A 19 14.68 -15.89 20.64
N GLU A 20 14.73 -14.78 21.37
CA GLU A 20 14.89 -14.80 22.83
C GLU A 20 13.78 -15.57 23.56
N ARG A 21 12.61 -15.69 22.94
CA ARG A 21 11.42 -16.39 23.47
C ARG A 21 11.32 -17.85 23.01
N GLY A 22 12.32 -18.34 22.27
CA GLY A 22 12.35 -19.68 21.69
C GLY A 22 12.28 -19.67 20.17
N ARG A 23 12.11 -20.86 19.60
CA ARG A 23 12.01 -21.08 18.16
C ARG A 23 10.64 -20.70 17.63
N VAL A 24 10.60 -20.01 16.48
CA VAL A 24 9.37 -19.63 15.77
C VAL A 24 9.47 -20.14 14.32
N ASP A 25 8.43 -20.83 13.85
CA ASP A 25 8.38 -21.30 12.46
C ASP A 25 8.09 -20.12 11.52
N GLY A 26 8.99 -19.89 10.56
CA GLY A 26 8.79 -18.92 9.48
C GLY A 26 8.16 -19.55 8.24
N VAL A 27 8.61 -20.77 7.90
CA VAL A 27 8.10 -21.59 6.79
C VAL A 27 8.08 -23.04 7.23
N ASP A 28 6.98 -23.76 6.97
CA ASP A 28 6.78 -25.14 7.40
C ASP A 28 6.32 -26.03 6.23
N GLN A 29 7.25 -26.85 5.75
CA GLN A 29 7.06 -27.89 4.72
C GLN A 29 6.39 -27.38 3.42
N ILE A 30 6.91 -26.30 2.84
CA ILE A 30 6.39 -25.81 1.55
C ILE A 30 7.07 -26.53 0.38
N SER A 31 6.28 -26.84 -0.66
CA SER A 31 6.75 -27.41 -1.92
C SER A 31 6.09 -26.71 -3.10
N PHE A 32 6.88 -26.21 -4.04
CA PHE A 32 6.39 -25.60 -5.28
C PHE A 32 7.51 -25.55 -6.33
N ALA A 33 7.13 -25.30 -7.57
CA ALA A 33 8.06 -25.07 -8.68
C ALA A 33 7.64 -23.84 -9.47
N VAL A 34 8.59 -23.19 -10.14
CA VAL A 34 8.34 -22.07 -11.08
C VAL A 34 9.03 -22.38 -12.38
N TYR A 35 8.33 -22.21 -13.50
CA TYR A 35 8.80 -22.56 -14.83
C TYR A 35 9.27 -21.34 -15.64
N PRO A 36 10.10 -21.52 -16.69
CA PRO A 36 10.55 -20.43 -17.54
C PRO A 36 9.38 -19.63 -18.13
N GLY A 37 9.44 -18.29 -18.02
CA GLY A 37 8.40 -17.39 -18.53
C GLY A 37 7.10 -17.37 -17.73
N GLU A 38 6.99 -18.16 -16.65
CA GLU A 38 5.82 -18.22 -15.76
C GLU A 38 5.85 -17.08 -14.73
N ILE A 39 4.72 -16.44 -14.49
CA ILE A 39 4.50 -15.51 -13.41
C ILE A 39 3.70 -16.19 -12.31
N VAL A 40 4.35 -16.50 -11.19
CA VAL A 40 3.70 -17.09 -10.02
C VAL A 40 3.53 -16.02 -8.94
N ALA A 41 2.30 -15.76 -8.52
CA ALA A 41 2.04 -14.87 -7.39
C ALA A 41 1.96 -15.67 -6.08
N VAL A 42 2.62 -15.15 -5.04
CA VAL A 42 2.52 -15.64 -3.66
C VAL A 42 1.75 -14.63 -2.84
N VAL A 43 0.60 -15.04 -2.31
CA VAL A 43 -0.31 -14.19 -1.52
C VAL A 43 -0.58 -14.75 -0.13
N GLY A 44 -1.06 -13.93 0.77
CA GLY A 44 -1.41 -14.27 2.15
C GLY A 44 -1.21 -13.08 3.08
N GLU A 45 -1.64 -13.20 4.32
CA GLU A 45 -1.49 -12.14 5.35
C GLU A 45 -0.04 -11.89 5.74
N SER A 46 0.21 -10.76 6.40
CA SER A 46 1.52 -10.44 6.98
C SER A 46 1.95 -11.55 7.96
N GLY A 47 3.20 -11.99 7.88
CA GLY A 47 3.71 -13.09 8.69
C GLY A 47 3.37 -14.49 8.18
N SER A 48 2.74 -14.66 7.02
CA SER A 48 2.44 -16.00 6.45
C SER A 48 3.66 -16.73 5.86
N GLY A 49 4.87 -16.13 5.84
CA GLY A 49 6.10 -16.76 5.37
C GLY A 49 6.57 -16.34 3.97
N LYS A 50 5.84 -15.46 3.27
CA LYS A 50 6.14 -15.02 1.88
C LYS A 50 7.55 -14.44 1.73
N SER A 51 7.85 -13.39 2.49
CA SER A 51 9.17 -12.72 2.43
C SER A 51 10.30 -13.60 2.97
N THR A 52 10.00 -14.52 3.91
CA THR A 52 10.97 -15.54 4.35
C THR A 52 11.31 -16.49 3.21
N THR A 53 10.30 -16.92 2.44
CA THR A 53 10.49 -17.76 1.25
C THR A 53 11.32 -17.02 0.19
N ALA A 54 11.01 -15.74 -0.09
CA ALA A 54 11.79 -14.92 -1.01
C ALA A 54 13.24 -14.77 -0.56
N ALA A 55 13.47 -14.47 0.72
CA ALA A 55 14.80 -14.33 1.30
C ALA A 55 15.63 -15.63 1.19
N ALA A 56 14.98 -16.79 1.40
CA ALA A 56 15.63 -18.09 1.22
C ALA A 56 16.09 -18.32 -0.23
N LEU A 57 15.25 -17.97 -1.20
CA LEU A 57 15.52 -18.13 -2.64
C LEU A 57 16.69 -17.26 -3.14
N VAL A 58 17.03 -16.18 -2.44
CA VAL A 58 18.16 -15.29 -2.75
C VAL A 58 19.31 -15.44 -1.74
N GLY A 59 19.22 -16.35 -0.76
CA GLY A 59 20.23 -16.54 0.29
C GLY A 59 20.42 -15.31 1.19
N LEU A 60 19.35 -14.56 1.46
CA LEU A 60 19.33 -13.36 2.32
C LEU A 60 18.46 -13.56 3.57
N LEU A 61 18.44 -14.78 4.09
CA LEU A 61 17.80 -15.05 5.37
C LEU A 61 18.46 -14.24 6.50
N ALA A 62 17.66 -13.80 7.46
CA ALA A 62 18.19 -13.12 8.65
C ALA A 62 19.16 -14.03 9.41
N GLY A 63 20.15 -13.45 10.12
CA GLY A 63 21.19 -14.21 10.79
C GLY A 63 20.72 -15.17 11.88
N ASN A 64 19.48 -14.98 12.37
CA ASN A 64 18.81 -15.87 13.33
C ASN A 64 17.85 -16.88 12.66
N ALA A 65 17.78 -16.90 11.32
CA ALA A 65 16.97 -17.86 10.56
C ALA A 65 17.83 -19.02 10.08
N VAL A 66 17.27 -20.24 10.14
CA VAL A 66 17.96 -21.47 9.73
C VAL A 66 17.04 -22.30 8.85
N ILE A 67 17.56 -22.78 7.72
CA ILE A 67 16.89 -23.83 6.93
C ILE A 67 17.12 -25.16 7.65
N GLU A 68 16.05 -25.73 8.18
CA GLU A 68 16.10 -26.94 9.01
C GLU A 68 15.93 -28.22 8.20
N ALA A 69 15.16 -28.15 7.12
CA ALA A 69 14.90 -29.29 6.26
C ALA A 69 14.47 -28.83 4.86
N GLY A 70 14.46 -29.76 3.92
CA GLY A 70 14.00 -29.59 2.54
C GLY A 70 15.13 -29.27 1.57
N SER A 71 14.73 -29.01 0.33
CA SER A 71 15.63 -28.73 -0.80
C SER A 71 15.16 -27.48 -1.53
N LEU A 72 16.13 -26.69 -1.96
CA LEU A 72 15.92 -25.48 -2.76
C LEU A 72 16.85 -25.56 -3.97
N ARG A 73 16.27 -25.77 -5.16
CA ARG A 73 17.04 -25.86 -6.39
C ARG A 73 16.74 -24.70 -7.32
N LEU A 74 17.79 -24.12 -7.88
CA LEU A 74 17.73 -23.11 -8.93
C LEU A 74 18.46 -23.64 -10.17
N ALA A 75 17.78 -23.66 -11.30
CA ALA A 75 18.28 -24.28 -12.55
C ALA A 75 18.83 -25.71 -12.33
N GLY A 76 18.15 -26.51 -11.52
CA GLY A 76 18.49 -27.89 -11.20
C GLY A 76 19.60 -28.06 -10.14
N LEU A 77 20.27 -27.00 -9.71
CA LEU A 77 21.37 -27.05 -8.73
C LEU A 77 20.89 -26.73 -7.33
N GLU A 78 21.27 -27.56 -6.35
CA GLU A 78 20.94 -27.34 -4.93
C GLU A 78 21.57 -26.04 -4.39
N ARG A 79 20.81 -25.29 -3.59
CA ARG A 79 21.23 -24.00 -3.02
C ARG A 79 21.24 -23.96 -1.49
N VAL A 80 20.66 -24.95 -0.84
CA VAL A 80 20.75 -25.06 0.63
C VAL A 80 22.21 -25.31 1.03
N GLY A 81 22.69 -24.55 2.01
CA GLY A 81 24.06 -24.69 2.52
C GLY A 81 25.16 -24.02 1.69
N LEU A 82 24.79 -23.24 0.64
CA LEU A 82 25.80 -22.47 -0.09
C LEU A 82 26.45 -21.41 0.81
N SER A 83 27.78 -21.24 0.59
CA SER A 83 28.52 -20.15 1.23
C SER A 83 28.11 -18.77 0.66
N GLU A 84 28.38 -17.70 1.42
CA GLU A 84 28.16 -16.33 0.94
C GLU A 84 28.94 -16.03 -0.35
N HIS A 85 30.13 -16.62 -0.50
CA HIS A 85 30.94 -16.52 -1.71
C HIS A 85 30.20 -17.09 -2.93
N ASP A 86 29.57 -18.25 -2.79
CA ASP A 86 28.86 -18.92 -3.87
C ASP A 86 27.55 -18.18 -4.20
N TRP A 87 26.86 -17.66 -3.19
CA TRP A 87 25.65 -16.84 -3.39
C TRP A 87 25.92 -15.58 -4.20
N ARG A 88 27.10 -14.96 -4.12
CA ARG A 88 27.49 -13.81 -4.95
C ARG A 88 27.47 -14.12 -6.44
N HIS A 89 27.72 -15.36 -6.84
CA HIS A 89 27.65 -15.81 -8.24
C HIS A 89 26.22 -16.09 -8.71
N VAL A 90 25.27 -16.27 -7.79
CA VAL A 90 23.86 -16.51 -8.06
C VAL A 90 23.09 -15.20 -8.12
N ARG A 91 23.25 -14.37 -7.07
CA ARG A 91 22.56 -13.07 -6.96
C ARG A 91 22.94 -12.15 -8.10
N GLY A 92 21.97 -11.47 -8.67
CA GLY A 92 22.15 -10.54 -9.78
C GLY A 92 22.43 -11.19 -11.13
N ARG A 93 22.99 -12.41 -11.18
CA ARG A 93 23.29 -13.13 -12.43
C ARG A 93 22.21 -14.17 -12.78
N GLN A 94 21.78 -14.98 -11.83
CA GLN A 94 20.75 -16.01 -12.04
C GLN A 94 19.41 -15.59 -11.46
N VAL A 95 19.45 -14.85 -10.34
CA VAL A 95 18.27 -14.34 -9.65
C VAL A 95 18.37 -12.82 -9.50
N GLY A 96 17.44 -12.09 -10.10
CA GLY A 96 17.19 -10.69 -9.83
C GLY A 96 16.25 -10.55 -8.63
N PHE A 97 16.51 -9.58 -7.75
CA PHE A 97 15.66 -9.30 -6.60
C PHE A 97 15.18 -7.86 -6.61
N VAL A 98 13.88 -7.67 -6.51
CA VAL A 98 13.22 -6.36 -6.37
C VAL A 98 12.62 -6.30 -4.96
N PRO A 99 13.26 -5.59 -4.02
CA PRO A 99 12.80 -5.51 -2.63
C PRO A 99 11.63 -4.56 -2.46
N GLN A 100 10.94 -4.67 -1.33
CA GLN A 100 9.73 -3.94 -0.99
C GLN A 100 9.95 -2.43 -0.89
N ASP A 101 11.05 -1.97 -0.26
CA ASP A 101 11.32 -0.54 -0.05
C ASP A 101 12.44 -0.02 -0.97
N PRO A 102 12.09 0.77 -2.00
CA PRO A 102 13.09 1.37 -2.88
C PRO A 102 13.93 2.46 -2.22
N GLY A 103 13.47 3.01 -1.11
CA GLY A 103 14.19 4.04 -0.37
C GLY A 103 15.40 3.51 0.38
N LEU A 104 15.28 2.30 0.93
CA LEU A 104 16.35 1.63 1.67
C LEU A 104 17.27 0.79 0.78
N SER A 105 16.85 0.46 -0.45
CA SER A 105 17.55 -0.50 -1.31
C SER A 105 18.54 0.14 -2.27
N LEU A 106 18.37 1.43 -2.58
CA LEU A 106 19.31 2.21 -3.38
C LEU A 106 20.28 2.95 -2.47
N ASP A 107 21.58 2.91 -2.82
CA ASP A 107 22.62 3.66 -2.11
C ASP A 107 22.40 5.18 -2.27
N PRO A 108 22.05 5.91 -1.19
CA PRO A 108 21.66 7.32 -1.28
C PRO A 108 22.80 8.26 -1.69
N VAL A 109 24.06 7.83 -1.54
CA VAL A 109 25.25 8.64 -1.88
C VAL A 109 25.83 8.30 -3.24
N LYS A 110 25.32 7.28 -3.93
CA LYS A 110 25.73 6.91 -5.29
C LYS A 110 24.72 7.38 -6.32
N ARG A 111 25.20 7.82 -7.49
CA ARG A 111 24.36 8.12 -8.65
C ARG A 111 23.76 6.84 -9.23
N ILE A 112 22.63 6.97 -9.90
CA ILE A 112 21.88 5.84 -10.49
C ILE A 112 22.72 5.10 -11.55
N ASP A 113 23.42 5.81 -12.44
CA ASP A 113 24.28 5.18 -13.44
C ASP A 113 25.35 4.28 -12.80
N ARG A 114 25.93 4.69 -11.67
CA ARG A 114 26.95 3.93 -10.99
C ARG A 114 26.42 2.64 -10.35
N GLN A 115 25.23 2.71 -9.79
CA GLN A 115 24.60 1.53 -9.17
C GLN A 115 24.22 0.49 -10.24
N LEU A 116 23.71 0.93 -11.40
CA LEU A 116 23.43 0.05 -12.54
C LEU A 116 24.71 -0.54 -13.14
N GLU A 117 25.76 0.29 -13.35
CA GLU A 117 27.07 -0.18 -13.84
C GLU A 117 27.67 -1.22 -12.87
N GLU A 118 27.60 -0.98 -11.56
CA GLU A 118 28.09 -1.86 -10.51
C GLU A 118 27.42 -3.23 -10.56
N ALA A 119 26.07 -3.26 -10.70
CA ALA A 119 25.30 -4.51 -10.78
C ALA A 119 25.76 -5.44 -11.91
N MET A 120 26.36 -4.90 -12.97
CA MET A 120 26.89 -5.65 -14.12
C MET A 120 28.38 -5.93 -13.97
N THR A 121 29.18 -4.94 -13.55
CA THR A 121 30.64 -5.06 -13.51
C THR A 121 31.13 -6.05 -12.44
N VAL A 122 30.40 -6.22 -11.34
CA VAL A 122 30.70 -7.25 -10.32
C VAL A 122 30.61 -8.69 -10.87
N HIS A 123 29.88 -8.87 -11.99
CA HIS A 123 29.73 -10.13 -12.70
C HIS A 123 30.62 -10.22 -13.96
N GLY A 124 31.58 -9.32 -14.10
CA GLY A 124 32.58 -9.36 -15.16
C GLY A 124 32.22 -8.63 -16.46
N VAL A 125 31.09 -7.91 -16.51
CA VAL A 125 30.74 -7.10 -17.69
C VAL A 125 31.72 -5.91 -17.79
N PRO A 126 32.36 -5.66 -18.96
CA PRO A 126 33.27 -4.53 -19.14
C PRO A 126 32.56 -3.19 -18.87
N ARG A 127 33.25 -2.25 -18.22
CA ARG A 127 32.66 -0.95 -17.82
C ARG A 127 32.03 -0.17 -18.96
N ARG A 128 32.63 -0.23 -20.16
CA ARG A 128 32.09 0.46 -21.35
C ARG A 128 30.72 -0.12 -21.74
N GLU A 129 30.65 -1.44 -21.81
CA GLU A 129 29.41 -2.16 -22.11
C GLU A 129 28.35 -1.95 -21.02
N ALA A 130 28.74 -2.05 -19.74
CA ALA A 130 27.85 -1.81 -18.61
C ALA A 130 27.21 -0.41 -18.67
N ARG A 131 27.96 0.62 -19.08
CA ARG A 131 27.45 1.98 -19.24
C ARG A 131 26.42 2.10 -20.36
N GLU A 132 26.62 1.45 -21.48
CA GLU A 132 25.68 1.44 -22.61
C GLU A 132 24.42 0.68 -22.24
N ARG A 133 24.58 -0.50 -21.62
CA ARG A 133 23.44 -1.33 -21.13
C ARG A 133 22.66 -0.64 -20.03
N ALA A 134 23.30 0.11 -19.13
CA ALA A 134 22.61 0.86 -18.07
C ALA A 134 21.62 1.88 -18.64
N ARG A 135 21.98 2.61 -19.72
CA ARG A 135 21.08 3.54 -20.38
C ARG A 135 19.91 2.82 -21.06
N ALA A 136 20.21 1.73 -21.76
CA ALA A 136 19.18 0.92 -22.39
C ALA A 136 18.18 0.35 -21.37
N LEU A 137 18.65 -0.11 -20.21
CA LEU A 137 17.79 -0.59 -19.11
C LEU A 137 16.89 0.51 -18.55
N LEU A 138 17.42 1.72 -18.32
CA LEU A 138 16.61 2.85 -17.85
C LEU A 138 15.49 3.19 -18.87
N GLN A 139 15.79 3.12 -20.16
CA GLN A 139 14.79 3.30 -21.22
C GLN A 139 13.77 2.15 -21.25
N GLN A 140 14.24 0.90 -21.12
CA GLN A 140 13.39 -0.28 -21.10
C GLN A 140 12.39 -0.27 -19.95
N VAL A 141 12.73 0.24 -18.77
CA VAL A 141 11.79 0.37 -17.64
C VAL A 141 10.91 1.63 -17.76
N GLY A 142 10.87 2.29 -18.92
CA GLY A 142 9.96 3.40 -19.22
C GLY A 142 10.30 4.72 -18.52
N LEU A 143 11.56 4.94 -18.14
CA LEU A 143 12.00 6.24 -17.63
C LEU A 143 12.19 7.22 -18.78
N ARG A 144 11.81 8.49 -18.55
CA ARG A 144 12.04 9.61 -19.46
C ARG A 144 13.28 10.39 -19.00
N ASP A 145 13.89 11.14 -19.90
CA ASP A 145 15.08 11.97 -19.59
C ASP A 145 16.22 11.15 -18.94
N ILE A 146 16.65 10.12 -19.67
CA ILE A 146 17.60 9.10 -19.20
C ILE A 146 18.90 9.72 -18.68
N GLU A 147 19.46 10.75 -19.35
CA GLU A 147 20.72 11.38 -18.93
C GLU A 147 20.59 12.10 -17.59
N ARG A 148 19.48 12.78 -17.34
CA ARG A 148 19.21 13.40 -16.06
C ARG A 148 19.03 12.34 -14.97
N VAL A 149 18.22 11.31 -15.22
CA VAL A 149 17.96 10.22 -14.26
C VAL A 149 19.26 9.48 -13.92
N ALA A 150 20.08 9.13 -14.94
CA ALA A 150 21.34 8.44 -14.73
C ALA A 150 22.30 9.21 -13.80
N ARG A 151 22.34 10.53 -13.92
CA ARG A 151 23.18 11.42 -13.10
C ARG A 151 22.57 11.77 -11.74
N SER A 152 21.30 11.49 -11.51
CA SER A 152 20.60 11.79 -10.25
C SER A 152 21.01 10.83 -9.14
N HIS A 153 20.81 11.26 -7.88
CA HIS A 153 20.87 10.43 -6.70
C HIS A 153 19.44 9.97 -6.32
N PRO A 154 19.26 8.88 -5.57
CA PRO A 154 17.95 8.33 -5.21
C PRO A 154 16.98 9.35 -4.60
N HIS A 155 17.46 10.22 -3.72
CA HIS A 155 16.62 11.24 -3.04
C HIS A 155 16.06 12.31 -3.99
N GLN A 156 16.60 12.45 -5.22
CA GLN A 156 16.12 13.39 -6.23
C GLN A 156 15.02 12.82 -7.13
N LEU A 157 14.63 11.56 -6.91
CA LEU A 157 13.70 10.81 -7.75
C LEU A 157 12.43 10.45 -6.97
N SER A 158 11.30 10.36 -7.70
CA SER A 158 10.04 9.89 -7.13
C SER A 158 10.12 8.40 -6.74
N GLY A 159 9.19 7.93 -5.88
CA GLY A 159 9.08 6.53 -5.48
C GLY A 159 8.99 5.59 -6.69
N GLY A 160 8.11 5.90 -7.65
CA GLY A 160 7.95 5.12 -8.87
C GLY A 160 9.17 5.10 -9.79
N MET A 161 9.95 6.19 -9.83
CA MET A 161 11.22 6.20 -10.56
C MET A 161 12.26 5.31 -9.88
N ARG A 162 12.37 5.38 -8.56
CA ARG A 162 13.28 4.50 -7.77
C ARG A 162 12.92 3.03 -7.95
N GLN A 163 11.63 2.70 -7.95
CA GLN A 163 11.17 1.33 -8.15
C GLN A 163 11.51 0.79 -9.54
N ARG A 164 11.31 1.59 -10.60
CA ARG A 164 11.71 1.21 -11.97
C ARG A 164 13.22 1.01 -12.08
N ILE A 165 14.02 1.78 -11.35
CA ILE A 165 15.48 1.61 -11.30
C ILE A 165 15.84 0.29 -10.63
N LEU A 166 15.18 -0.10 -9.52
CA LEU A 166 15.40 -1.41 -8.90
C LEU A 166 15.05 -2.56 -9.84
N ILE A 167 13.97 -2.44 -10.60
CA ILE A 167 13.63 -3.42 -11.65
C ILE A 167 14.72 -3.45 -12.72
N ALA A 168 15.25 -2.29 -13.16
CA ALA A 168 16.36 -2.25 -14.10
C ALA A 168 17.62 -2.92 -13.55
N ILE A 169 17.93 -2.74 -12.26
CA ILE A 169 19.03 -3.42 -11.58
C ILE A 169 18.80 -4.94 -11.52
N ALA A 170 17.59 -5.38 -11.17
CA ALA A 170 17.25 -6.79 -11.12
C ALA A 170 17.36 -7.49 -12.49
N LEU A 171 17.11 -6.75 -13.57
CA LEU A 171 17.18 -7.22 -14.96
C LEU A 171 18.58 -7.10 -15.60
N ALA A 172 19.54 -6.47 -14.93
CA ALA A 172 20.79 -6.01 -15.52
C ALA A 172 21.65 -7.12 -16.19
N ASN A 173 21.57 -8.35 -15.67
CA ASN A 173 22.33 -9.49 -16.18
C ASN A 173 21.45 -10.61 -16.78
N ASP A 174 20.25 -10.27 -17.25
CA ASP A 174 19.30 -11.21 -17.87
C ASP A 174 19.05 -12.47 -17.01
N PRO A 175 18.57 -12.32 -15.75
CA PRO A 175 18.42 -13.42 -14.81
C PRO A 175 17.38 -14.45 -15.28
N LEU A 176 17.51 -15.68 -14.80
CA LEU A 176 16.53 -16.76 -15.05
C LEU A 176 15.24 -16.55 -14.24
N LEU A 177 15.38 -15.93 -13.07
CA LEU A 177 14.29 -15.66 -12.12
C LEU A 177 14.35 -14.21 -11.65
N ILE A 178 13.20 -13.56 -11.58
CA ILE A 178 13.02 -12.32 -10.83
C ILE A 178 12.13 -12.62 -9.63
N ILE A 179 12.58 -12.28 -8.44
CA ILE A 179 11.77 -12.27 -7.23
C ILE A 179 11.41 -10.81 -6.93
N ALA A 180 10.13 -10.50 -6.95
CA ALA A 180 9.61 -9.16 -6.70
C ALA A 180 8.77 -9.19 -5.42
N ASP A 181 9.34 -8.67 -4.31
CA ASP A 181 8.69 -8.63 -3.01
C ASP A 181 7.95 -7.30 -2.86
N GLU A 182 6.63 -7.33 -3.03
CA GLU A 182 5.74 -6.16 -3.00
C GLU A 182 6.24 -4.98 -3.87
N PRO A 183 6.55 -5.21 -5.14
CA PRO A 183 7.29 -4.23 -5.95
C PRO A 183 6.51 -2.94 -6.23
N THR A 184 5.26 -2.84 -5.80
CA THR A 184 4.38 -1.71 -6.12
C THR A 184 3.60 -1.17 -4.92
N SER A 185 3.85 -1.65 -3.70
CA SER A 185 3.10 -1.29 -2.48
C SER A 185 3.11 0.21 -2.13
N ALA A 186 4.14 0.94 -2.58
CA ALA A 186 4.29 2.39 -2.32
C ALA A 186 4.02 3.25 -3.57
N LEU A 187 3.35 2.70 -4.59
CA LEU A 187 3.11 3.37 -5.86
C LEU A 187 1.63 3.68 -6.07
N ASP A 188 1.37 4.78 -6.77
CA ASP A 188 0.03 5.08 -7.28
C ASP A 188 -0.42 4.04 -8.31
N VAL A 189 -1.72 3.79 -8.40
CA VAL A 189 -2.31 2.78 -9.29
C VAL A 189 -1.86 2.89 -10.75
N GLY A 190 -1.76 4.10 -11.31
CA GLY A 190 -1.28 4.30 -12.68
C GLY A 190 0.20 3.95 -12.87
N VAL A 191 1.05 4.31 -11.89
CA VAL A 191 2.48 3.95 -11.90
C VAL A 191 2.66 2.46 -11.63
N GLN A 192 1.90 1.88 -10.70
CA GLN A 192 1.85 0.45 -10.39
C GLN A 192 1.56 -0.35 -11.66
N ARG A 193 0.49 0.00 -12.37
CA ARG A 193 0.14 -0.65 -13.64
C ARG A 193 1.27 -0.61 -14.65
N GLN A 194 1.86 0.56 -14.91
CA GLN A 194 2.97 0.71 -15.86
C GLN A 194 4.20 -0.12 -15.48
N VAL A 195 4.51 -0.20 -14.19
CA VAL A 195 5.64 -0.99 -13.66
C VAL A 195 5.38 -2.49 -13.89
N LEU A 196 4.18 -2.96 -13.54
CA LEU A 196 3.80 -4.37 -13.68
C LEU A 196 3.65 -4.79 -15.15
N ASP A 197 3.05 -3.93 -16.01
CA ASP A 197 2.97 -4.17 -17.47
C ASP A 197 4.37 -4.37 -18.04
N ARG A 198 5.30 -3.52 -17.62
CA ARG A 198 6.68 -3.60 -18.10
C ARG A 198 7.43 -4.82 -17.60
N LEU A 199 7.25 -5.17 -16.33
CA LEU A 199 7.83 -6.39 -15.75
C LEU A 199 7.31 -7.64 -16.48
N GLN A 200 6.00 -7.73 -16.69
CA GLN A 200 5.35 -8.84 -17.39
C GLN A 200 5.84 -8.94 -18.84
N GLN A 201 5.89 -7.82 -19.57
CA GLN A 201 6.39 -7.80 -20.94
C GLN A 201 7.83 -8.31 -21.03
N LEU A 202 8.73 -7.79 -20.17
CA LEU A 202 10.14 -8.20 -20.15
C LEU A 202 10.32 -9.65 -19.75
N ALA A 203 9.49 -10.16 -18.82
CA ALA A 203 9.49 -11.57 -18.44
C ALA A 203 9.14 -12.47 -19.63
N HIS A 204 8.08 -12.16 -20.36
CA HIS A 204 7.66 -12.93 -21.54
C HIS A 204 8.68 -12.82 -22.70
N GLU A 205 9.19 -11.61 -23.01
CA GLU A 205 10.15 -11.41 -24.09
C GLU A 205 11.47 -12.18 -23.88
N ARG A 206 11.88 -12.37 -22.63
CA ARG A 206 13.15 -13.01 -22.25
C ARG A 206 13.01 -14.44 -21.76
N GLY A 207 11.77 -14.92 -21.56
CA GLY A 207 11.50 -16.21 -20.92
C GLY A 207 11.91 -16.25 -19.45
N THR A 208 12.07 -15.09 -18.79
CA THR A 208 12.43 -14.97 -17.38
C THR A 208 11.23 -15.36 -16.51
N ALA A 209 11.43 -16.25 -15.54
CA ALA A 209 10.42 -16.57 -14.53
C ALA A 209 10.24 -15.41 -13.54
N VAL A 210 9.02 -15.19 -13.04
CA VAL A 210 8.75 -14.16 -12.03
C VAL A 210 8.03 -14.79 -10.83
N LEU A 211 8.60 -14.61 -9.64
CA LEU A 211 7.93 -14.87 -8.37
C LEU A 211 7.49 -13.52 -7.79
N LEU A 212 6.19 -13.23 -7.90
CA LEU A 212 5.59 -11.98 -7.45
C LEU A 212 4.96 -12.16 -6.07
N ILE A 213 5.54 -11.55 -5.05
CA ILE A 213 4.94 -11.52 -3.72
C ILE A 213 4.10 -10.25 -3.62
N THR A 214 2.85 -10.40 -3.26
CA THR A 214 1.93 -9.27 -3.09
C THR A 214 0.82 -9.58 -2.08
N HIS A 215 0.35 -8.55 -1.40
CA HIS A 215 -0.88 -8.60 -0.61
C HIS A 215 -2.09 -8.09 -1.41
N ASP A 216 -1.87 -7.51 -2.60
CA ASP A 216 -2.93 -7.04 -3.50
C ASP A 216 -3.39 -8.21 -4.41
N LEU A 217 -4.57 -8.74 -4.08
CA LEU A 217 -5.17 -9.85 -4.82
C LEU A 217 -5.62 -9.45 -6.23
N GLY A 218 -5.96 -8.18 -6.44
CA GLY A 218 -6.27 -7.66 -7.77
C GLY A 218 -5.04 -7.70 -8.68
N VAL A 219 -3.87 -7.33 -8.16
CA VAL A 219 -2.59 -7.45 -8.87
C VAL A 219 -2.27 -8.91 -9.18
N ALA A 220 -2.44 -9.82 -8.21
CA ALA A 220 -2.19 -11.24 -8.43
C ALA A 220 -3.10 -11.81 -9.52
N LEU A 221 -4.38 -11.43 -9.53
CA LEU A 221 -5.36 -11.85 -10.53
C LEU A 221 -5.04 -11.35 -11.95
N ASP A 222 -4.62 -10.08 -12.06
CA ASP A 222 -4.35 -9.45 -13.36
C ASP A 222 -3.02 -9.91 -13.98
N ARG A 223 -2.09 -10.43 -13.16
CA ARG A 223 -0.69 -10.64 -13.59
C ARG A 223 -0.19 -12.06 -13.53
N ALA A 224 -0.73 -12.88 -12.64
CA ALA A 224 -0.18 -14.21 -12.40
C ALA A 224 -0.85 -15.29 -13.26
N ASP A 225 -0.03 -16.19 -13.78
CA ASP A 225 -0.50 -17.44 -14.40
C ASP A 225 -0.98 -18.40 -13.32
N ARG A 226 -0.25 -18.46 -12.20
CA ARG A 226 -0.53 -19.35 -11.08
C ARG A 226 -0.41 -18.62 -9.74
N LEU A 227 -1.25 -19.02 -8.79
CA LEU A 227 -1.33 -18.49 -7.45
C LEU A 227 -0.84 -19.53 -6.43
N ILE A 228 -0.10 -19.07 -5.44
CA ILE A 228 0.26 -19.79 -4.22
C ILE A 228 -0.30 -18.99 -3.05
N VAL A 229 -1.21 -19.58 -2.28
CA VAL A 229 -1.79 -18.98 -1.08
C VAL A 229 -1.08 -19.53 0.14
N MET A 230 -0.49 -18.65 0.95
CA MET A 230 0.24 -19.01 2.17
C MET A 230 -0.47 -18.54 3.44
N GLN A 231 -0.54 -19.43 4.44
CA GLN A 231 -1.01 -19.14 5.79
C GLN A 231 -0.13 -19.84 6.82
N HIS A 232 0.28 -19.13 7.87
CA HIS A 232 1.08 -19.68 8.98
C HIS A 232 2.29 -20.51 8.55
N GLY A 233 3.04 -20.02 7.55
CA GLY A 233 4.24 -20.68 7.02
C GLY A 233 3.98 -21.84 6.06
N ARG A 234 2.72 -22.17 5.74
CA ARG A 234 2.33 -23.28 4.88
C ARG A 234 1.64 -22.81 3.61
N ILE A 235 1.73 -23.60 2.54
CA ILE A 235 0.91 -23.43 1.35
C ILE A 235 -0.43 -24.12 1.63
N VAL A 236 -1.53 -23.35 1.60
CA VAL A 236 -2.89 -23.86 1.82
C VAL A 236 -3.62 -24.12 0.51
N GLU A 237 -3.28 -23.40 -0.56
CA GLU A 237 -3.85 -23.60 -1.88
C GLU A 237 -2.86 -23.18 -2.97
N THR A 238 -2.85 -23.91 -4.09
CA THR A 238 -2.06 -23.55 -5.28
C THR A 238 -2.75 -24.03 -6.55
N GLY A 239 -2.71 -23.24 -7.60
CA GLY A 239 -3.32 -23.57 -8.90
C GLY A 239 -3.30 -22.41 -9.87
N PRO A 240 -3.88 -22.56 -11.07
CA PRO A 240 -4.07 -21.44 -12.00
C PRO A 240 -4.77 -20.29 -11.31
N ALA A 241 -4.23 -19.07 -11.42
CA ALA A 241 -4.73 -17.91 -10.67
C ALA A 241 -6.25 -17.76 -10.85
N ARG A 242 -6.73 -17.74 -12.10
CA ARG A 242 -8.15 -17.57 -12.40
C ARG A 242 -9.03 -18.64 -11.76
N ALA A 243 -8.61 -19.91 -11.74
CA ALA A 243 -9.38 -21.00 -11.15
C ALA A 243 -9.56 -20.81 -9.63
N ILE A 244 -8.49 -20.42 -8.91
CA ILE A 244 -8.56 -20.13 -7.47
C ILE A 244 -9.49 -18.93 -7.18
N PHE A 245 -9.45 -17.89 -8.01
CA PHE A 245 -10.35 -16.75 -7.85
C PHE A 245 -11.83 -17.08 -8.09
N GLU A 246 -12.11 -17.96 -9.07
CA GLU A 246 -13.48 -18.36 -9.40
C GLU A 246 -14.04 -19.39 -8.41
N GLN A 247 -13.22 -20.36 -7.99
CA GLN A 247 -13.63 -21.50 -7.15
C GLN A 247 -12.57 -21.84 -6.09
N PRO A 248 -12.37 -20.99 -5.08
CA PRO A 248 -11.41 -21.24 -4.01
C PRO A 248 -11.82 -22.48 -3.19
N ALA A 249 -10.92 -23.46 -3.10
CA ALA A 249 -11.17 -24.70 -2.37
C ALA A 249 -10.95 -24.54 -0.86
N ASP A 250 -9.92 -23.79 -0.47
CA ASP A 250 -9.57 -23.60 0.94
C ASP A 250 -10.42 -22.51 1.62
N ALA A 251 -10.73 -22.70 2.90
CA ALA A 251 -11.55 -21.76 3.68
C ALA A 251 -10.85 -20.40 3.88
N TYR A 252 -9.53 -20.42 4.13
CA TYR A 252 -8.75 -19.20 4.27
C TYR A 252 -8.66 -18.43 2.96
N THR A 253 -8.50 -19.12 1.81
CA THR A 253 -8.53 -18.48 0.49
C THR A 253 -9.85 -17.78 0.25
N ARG A 254 -10.99 -18.41 0.59
CA ARG A 254 -12.32 -17.77 0.51
C ARG A 254 -12.40 -16.50 1.37
N GLN A 255 -11.92 -16.60 2.61
CA GLN A 255 -11.89 -15.45 3.53
C GLN A 255 -11.02 -14.32 2.97
N LEU A 256 -9.81 -14.64 2.50
CA LEU A 256 -8.85 -13.68 1.95
C LEU A 256 -9.44 -12.96 0.72
N LEU A 257 -10.07 -13.68 -0.20
CA LEU A 257 -10.73 -13.12 -1.38
C LEU A 257 -11.94 -12.26 -1.01
N SER A 258 -12.73 -12.66 -0.02
CA SER A 258 -13.88 -11.88 0.45
C SER A 258 -13.49 -10.58 1.16
N ALA A 259 -12.31 -10.55 1.76
CA ALA A 259 -11.77 -9.36 2.44
C ALA A 259 -11.09 -8.37 1.47
N ALA A 260 -10.78 -8.78 0.22
CA ALA A 260 -10.05 -7.93 -0.73
C ALA A 260 -10.92 -6.77 -1.24
N PRO A 261 -10.56 -5.50 -0.95
CA PRO A 261 -11.36 -4.34 -1.38
C PRO A 261 -11.51 -4.25 -2.90
N SER A 262 -10.45 -4.58 -3.64
CA SER A 262 -10.43 -4.53 -5.11
C SER A 262 -11.41 -5.51 -5.77
N LEU A 263 -11.73 -6.63 -5.10
CA LEU A 263 -12.62 -7.66 -5.62
C LEU A 263 -14.06 -7.54 -5.11
N THR A 264 -14.27 -6.91 -3.96
CA THR A 264 -15.58 -6.82 -3.29
C THR A 264 -16.26 -5.47 -3.46
N ALA A 265 -15.52 -4.44 -3.88
CA ALA A 265 -16.00 -3.06 -3.97
C ALA A 265 -17.29 -2.87 -4.80
N ALA A 266 -17.62 -3.81 -5.70
CA ALA A 266 -18.87 -3.80 -6.46
C ALA A 266 -20.07 -4.39 -5.67
N ARG A 267 -19.83 -5.16 -4.60
CA ARG A 267 -20.87 -5.97 -3.94
C ARG A 267 -21.37 -5.43 -2.60
N GLN A 268 -20.57 -4.66 -1.85
CA GLN A 268 -20.97 -4.23 -0.51
C GLN A 268 -20.50 -2.80 -0.22
N ARG A 269 -21.44 -1.91 0.04
CA ARG A 269 -21.17 -0.71 0.85
C ARG A 269 -21.14 -1.16 2.31
N VAL A 270 -20.05 -0.87 3.01
CA VAL A 270 -19.90 -1.14 4.45
C VAL A 270 -20.97 -0.43 5.28
N ARG A 271 -21.64 0.57 4.68
CA ARG A 271 -22.68 1.37 5.37
C ARG A 271 -23.74 1.91 4.43
N PRO A 272 -24.95 2.21 4.96
CA PRO A 272 -26.00 2.87 4.18
C PRO A 272 -25.55 4.28 3.75
N PRO A 273 -26.01 4.75 2.57
CA PRO A 273 -25.72 6.10 2.07
C PRO A 273 -26.14 7.19 3.07
N LEU A 274 -25.47 8.35 2.99
CA LEU A 274 -25.74 9.51 3.84
C LEU A 274 -27.23 9.94 3.83
N GLN A 275 -27.94 9.73 2.71
CA GLN A 275 -29.38 10.02 2.57
C GLN A 275 -30.28 9.21 3.50
N ALA A 276 -29.85 8.04 3.97
CA ALA A 276 -30.56 7.23 4.97
C ALA A 276 -30.30 7.69 6.42
N ARG A 277 -29.35 8.60 6.61
CA ARG A 277 -29.09 9.29 7.87
C ARG A 277 -29.72 10.68 7.76
N ALA A 278 -30.25 11.24 8.84
CA ALA A 278 -30.72 12.62 8.86
C ALA A 278 -29.57 13.54 8.38
N ALA A 279 -29.51 13.80 7.07
CA ALA A 279 -28.42 14.53 6.45
C ALA A 279 -28.49 15.97 6.97
N SER A 280 -27.50 16.37 7.74
CA SER A 280 -27.26 17.79 7.95
C SER A 280 -26.97 18.42 6.61
N THR A 281 -27.75 19.41 6.22
CA THR A 281 -27.53 20.20 5.00
C THR A 281 -26.36 21.17 5.15
N VAL A 282 -25.80 21.29 6.36
CA VAL A 282 -24.71 22.22 6.68
C VAL A 282 -23.38 21.48 6.73
N PRO A 283 -22.39 21.87 5.91
CA PRO A 283 -21.07 21.28 5.96
C PRO A 283 -20.33 21.62 7.26
N LEU A 284 -19.60 20.65 7.83
CA LEU A 284 -18.71 20.87 8.96
C LEU A 284 -17.42 21.58 8.53
N LEU A 285 -16.91 21.22 7.35
CA LEU A 285 -15.69 21.82 6.79
C LEU A 285 -15.99 22.32 5.37
N GLN A 286 -15.57 23.55 5.08
CA GLN A 286 -15.59 24.12 3.73
C GLN A 286 -14.19 24.62 3.37
N VAL A 287 -13.68 24.20 2.25
CA VAL A 287 -12.43 24.66 1.65
C VAL A 287 -12.79 25.50 0.43
N LYS A 288 -12.31 26.75 0.37
CA LYS A 288 -12.67 27.72 -0.68
C LYS A 288 -11.41 28.28 -1.33
N HIS A 289 -11.19 27.97 -2.62
CA HIS A 289 -10.12 28.49 -3.46
C HIS A 289 -8.73 28.43 -2.80
N LEU A 290 -8.46 27.31 -2.10
CA LEU A 290 -7.22 27.14 -1.33
C LEU A 290 -6.02 27.06 -2.26
N HIS A 291 -4.97 27.79 -1.94
CA HIS A 291 -3.75 27.89 -2.74
C HIS A 291 -2.50 27.74 -1.87
N LYS A 292 -1.52 26.96 -2.35
CA LYS A 292 -0.20 26.81 -1.73
C LYS A 292 0.88 26.58 -2.74
N ASP A 293 1.91 27.42 -2.70
CA ASP A 293 3.10 27.29 -3.53
C ASP A 293 4.35 27.17 -2.67
N PHE A 294 5.13 26.13 -2.84
CA PHE A 294 6.44 25.94 -2.20
C PHE A 294 7.59 26.28 -3.12
N SER A 295 7.29 26.76 -4.34
CA SER A 295 8.33 27.14 -5.28
C SER A 295 9.08 28.38 -4.80
N SER A 296 10.36 28.45 -5.16
CA SER A 296 11.21 29.60 -4.94
C SER A 296 11.95 29.94 -6.24
N TRP A 297 12.54 31.13 -6.32
CA TRP A 297 13.36 31.52 -7.46
C TRP A 297 14.54 30.55 -7.72
N ARG A 298 15.02 29.84 -6.69
CA ARG A 298 16.09 28.83 -6.80
C ARG A 298 15.58 27.44 -7.16
N ASN A 299 14.29 27.16 -6.91
CA ASN A 299 13.66 25.89 -7.18
C ASN A 299 12.26 26.14 -7.76
N PRO A 300 12.15 26.54 -9.05
CA PRO A 300 10.88 26.78 -9.69
C PRO A 300 10.13 25.46 -9.79
N GLY A 301 8.93 25.39 -9.22
CA GLY A 301 8.06 24.22 -9.22
C GLY A 301 6.63 24.60 -9.58
N LYS A 302 5.76 23.60 -9.72
CA LYS A 302 4.32 23.85 -9.79
C LYS A 302 3.77 24.05 -8.39
N PRO A 303 2.75 24.93 -8.20
CA PRO A 303 2.06 25.05 -6.91
C PRO A 303 1.51 23.70 -6.46
N ALA A 304 1.68 23.40 -5.16
CA ALA A 304 1.23 22.14 -4.58
C ALA A 304 -0.31 22.07 -4.47
N VAL A 305 -0.96 23.23 -4.29
CA VAL A 305 -2.44 23.36 -4.23
C VAL A 305 -2.83 24.60 -5.03
N GLN A 306 -3.83 24.46 -5.92
CA GLN A 306 -4.26 25.51 -6.86
C GLN A 306 -5.78 25.63 -6.89
N ALA A 307 -6.32 26.65 -6.22
CA ALA A 307 -7.76 26.98 -6.17
C ALA A 307 -8.65 25.79 -5.78
N VAL A 308 -8.19 24.95 -4.84
CA VAL A 308 -8.93 23.78 -4.36
C VAL A 308 -10.14 24.23 -3.57
N SER A 309 -11.31 23.69 -3.94
CA SER A 309 -12.60 23.96 -3.26
C SER A 309 -13.41 22.68 -3.12
N PHE A 310 -13.86 22.37 -1.90
CA PHE A 310 -14.74 21.24 -1.60
C PHE A 310 -15.36 21.38 -0.20
N GLU A 311 -16.31 20.50 0.10
CA GLU A 311 -17.02 20.47 1.38
C GLU A 311 -17.01 19.09 2.00
N VAL A 312 -17.00 19.04 3.34
CA VAL A 312 -17.17 17.83 4.14
C VAL A 312 -18.44 17.96 4.98
N MET A 313 -19.42 17.13 4.67
CA MET A 313 -20.72 17.16 5.35
C MET A 313 -20.61 16.51 6.73
N ARG A 314 -21.34 17.05 7.72
CA ARG A 314 -21.40 16.48 9.08
C ARG A 314 -21.83 15.02 9.03
N HIS A 315 -21.15 14.20 9.85
CA HIS A 315 -21.39 12.76 9.99
C HIS A 315 -21.16 11.95 8.71
N GLY A 316 -20.66 12.61 7.64
CA GLY A 316 -20.32 11.98 6.36
C GLY A 316 -18.83 11.70 6.23
N THR A 317 -18.48 10.99 5.15
CA THR A 317 -17.09 10.78 4.70
C THR A 317 -16.89 11.43 3.34
N THR A 318 -16.00 12.41 3.28
CA THR A 318 -15.50 12.95 2.00
C THR A 318 -14.08 12.44 1.80
N SER A 319 -13.83 11.80 0.64
CA SER A 319 -12.50 11.30 0.31
C SER A 319 -11.77 12.19 -0.68
N LEU A 320 -10.49 12.48 -0.41
CA LEU A 320 -9.55 13.08 -1.35
C LEU A 320 -8.75 11.98 -2.03
N VAL A 321 -8.84 11.86 -3.35
CA VAL A 321 -8.15 10.83 -4.13
C VAL A 321 -7.30 11.45 -5.25
N GLY A 322 -6.34 10.71 -5.77
CA GLY A 322 -5.45 11.13 -6.85
C GLY A 322 -4.06 10.54 -6.68
N GLU A 323 -3.21 10.72 -7.68
CA GLU A 323 -1.83 10.25 -7.67
C GLU A 323 -0.98 10.92 -6.58
N SER A 324 0.17 10.31 -6.27
CA SER A 324 1.17 10.87 -5.37
C SER A 324 1.64 12.24 -5.89
N GLY A 325 1.75 13.23 -4.99
CA GLY A 325 2.07 14.59 -5.40
C GLY A 325 0.90 15.39 -5.99
N SER A 326 -0.34 14.87 -6.02
CA SER A 326 -1.52 15.63 -6.47
C SER A 326 -1.98 16.73 -5.51
N GLY A 327 -1.37 16.84 -4.32
CA GLY A 327 -1.66 17.89 -3.35
C GLY A 327 -2.54 17.47 -2.17
N LYS A 328 -2.94 16.21 -2.05
CA LYS A 328 -3.84 15.68 -0.99
C LYS A 328 -3.33 15.95 0.43
N SER A 329 -2.14 15.45 0.77
CA SER A 329 -1.56 15.63 2.11
C SER A 329 -1.20 17.09 2.39
N THR A 330 -0.85 17.88 1.37
CA THR A 330 -0.68 19.34 1.52
C THR A 330 -2.01 20.00 1.88
N THR A 331 -3.10 19.64 1.20
CA THR A 331 -4.45 20.12 1.51
C THR A 331 -4.86 19.77 2.94
N ALA A 332 -4.57 18.53 3.39
CA ALA A 332 -4.82 18.14 4.78
C ALA A 332 -4.02 18.98 5.79
N ARG A 333 -2.73 19.22 5.53
CA ARG A 333 -1.89 20.04 6.41
C ARG A 333 -2.37 21.49 6.51
N LEU A 334 -2.87 22.06 5.41
CA LEU A 334 -3.50 23.38 5.39
C LEU A 334 -4.77 23.41 6.24
N ILE A 335 -5.62 22.40 6.14
CA ILE A 335 -6.86 22.27 6.93
C ILE A 335 -6.55 22.12 8.42
N LEU A 336 -5.48 21.40 8.78
CA LEU A 336 -5.05 21.19 10.15
C LEU A 336 -4.26 22.38 10.74
N GLY A 337 -4.01 23.44 9.96
CA GLY A 337 -3.19 24.56 10.36
C GLY A 337 -1.72 24.21 10.64
N LEU A 338 -1.23 23.08 10.06
CA LEU A 338 0.18 22.68 10.10
C LEU A 338 1.00 23.41 9.04
N GLU A 339 0.33 23.95 8.02
CA GLU A 339 0.86 24.80 6.97
C GLU A 339 -0.07 26.00 6.79
N GLN A 340 0.47 27.14 6.36
CA GLN A 340 -0.32 28.34 6.05
C GLN A 340 -0.63 28.37 4.56
N ALA A 341 -1.90 28.65 4.22
CA ALA A 341 -2.32 28.88 2.85
C ALA A 341 -1.79 30.25 2.36
N ASP A 342 -1.42 30.34 1.09
CA ASP A 342 -1.03 31.60 0.47
C ASP A 342 -2.27 32.42 0.08
N ARG A 343 -3.38 31.73 -0.28
CA ARG A 343 -4.70 32.32 -0.61
C ARG A 343 -5.79 31.30 -0.35
N GLY A 344 -7.02 31.80 -0.26
CA GLY A 344 -8.22 30.99 -0.03
C GLY A 344 -8.61 30.93 1.43
N GLN A 345 -9.62 30.15 1.76
CA GLN A 345 -10.18 30.05 3.09
C GLN A 345 -10.48 28.60 3.47
N VAL A 346 -10.34 28.30 4.74
CA VAL A 346 -10.80 27.04 5.35
C VAL A 346 -11.77 27.41 6.47
N LEU A 347 -13.03 27.05 6.30
CA LEU A 347 -14.07 27.29 7.30
C LEU A 347 -14.38 25.98 8.02
N PHE A 348 -14.24 25.96 9.33
CA PHE A 348 -14.65 24.85 10.19
C PHE A 348 -15.80 25.28 11.07
N ASP A 349 -16.96 24.65 10.94
CA ASP A 349 -18.19 25.00 11.63
C ASP A 349 -18.54 26.51 11.46
N GLY A 350 -18.34 27.04 10.24
CA GLY A 350 -18.53 28.45 9.90
C GLY A 350 -17.41 29.40 10.34
N GLN A 351 -16.45 28.95 11.16
CA GLN A 351 -15.32 29.75 11.61
C GLN A 351 -14.17 29.67 10.60
N ASP A 352 -13.65 30.82 10.15
CA ASP A 352 -12.44 30.85 9.31
C ASP A 352 -11.19 30.50 10.15
N LEU A 353 -10.41 29.55 9.63
CA LEU A 353 -9.17 29.08 10.27
C LEU A 353 -7.94 29.90 9.83
N ALA A 354 -8.07 30.80 8.85
CA ALA A 354 -6.98 31.61 8.36
C ALA A 354 -6.50 32.60 9.42
N GLY A 355 -5.18 32.74 9.57
CA GLY A 355 -4.57 33.73 10.45
C GLY A 355 -4.76 33.51 11.95
N LEU A 356 -5.32 32.38 12.38
CA LEU A 356 -5.50 32.06 13.78
C LEU A 356 -4.15 31.91 14.50
N SER A 357 -4.01 32.54 15.66
CA SER A 357 -2.88 32.34 16.57
C SER A 357 -2.88 30.94 17.17
N ALA A 358 -1.75 30.49 17.69
CA ALA A 358 -1.62 29.18 18.35
C ALA A 358 -2.63 28.99 19.50
N ARG A 359 -2.95 30.07 20.22
CA ARG A 359 -3.95 30.07 21.31
C ARG A 359 -5.37 29.87 20.79
N GLN A 360 -5.70 30.45 19.66
CA GLN A 360 -7.03 30.28 19.00
C GLN A 360 -7.16 28.90 18.35
N TRP A 361 -6.06 28.29 17.89
CA TRP A 361 -6.03 26.94 17.39
C TRP A 361 -6.25 25.87 18.47
N GLN A 362 -5.90 26.14 19.73
CA GLN A 362 -5.96 25.15 20.81
C GLN A 362 -7.34 24.49 20.96
N PRO A 363 -8.48 25.24 21.06
CA PRO A 363 -9.81 24.60 21.15
C PRO A 363 -10.18 23.84 19.87
N LEU A 364 -9.75 24.28 18.69
CA LEU A 364 -10.02 23.63 17.42
C LEU A 364 -9.28 22.30 17.29
N ARG A 365 -8.05 22.20 17.82
CA ARG A 365 -7.29 20.95 17.87
C ARG A 365 -7.95 19.86 18.70
N ARG A 366 -8.87 20.17 19.61
CA ARG A 366 -9.71 19.15 20.26
C ARG A 366 -10.76 18.60 19.30
N ARG A 367 -11.34 19.46 18.47
CA ARG A 367 -12.44 19.14 17.56
C ARG A 367 -11.96 18.51 16.25
N ILE A 368 -10.71 18.76 15.85
CA ILE A 368 -10.10 18.27 14.61
C ILE A 368 -8.87 17.45 14.98
N GLN A 369 -8.89 16.17 14.64
CA GLN A 369 -7.79 15.23 14.91
C GLN A 369 -7.33 14.54 13.63
N ILE A 370 -6.12 13.98 13.66
CA ILE A 370 -5.52 13.29 12.52
C ILE A 370 -4.99 11.91 12.91
N VAL A 371 -5.20 10.93 12.01
CA VAL A 371 -4.49 9.66 11.99
C VAL A 371 -3.53 9.69 10.79
N TYR A 372 -2.25 9.59 11.08
CA TYR A 372 -1.17 9.68 10.07
C TYR A 372 -0.99 8.38 9.30
N GLN A 373 -0.40 8.48 8.11
CA GLN A 373 -0.09 7.40 7.19
C GLN A 373 0.77 6.30 7.83
N ASN A 374 1.79 6.67 8.60
CA ASN A 374 2.71 5.72 9.20
C ASN A 374 2.52 5.66 10.73
N PRO A 375 1.87 4.62 11.26
CA PRO A 375 1.68 4.46 12.69
C PRO A 375 2.99 4.25 13.45
N TYR A 376 4.03 3.67 12.80
CA TYR A 376 5.36 3.54 13.42
C TYR A 376 6.01 4.88 13.72
N ALA A 377 5.89 5.84 12.81
CA ALA A 377 6.47 7.17 12.98
C ALA A 377 5.63 8.06 13.90
N SER A 378 4.34 7.75 14.06
CA SER A 378 3.41 8.57 14.84
C SER A 378 3.28 8.18 16.32
N LEU A 379 3.74 6.97 16.70
CA LEU A 379 3.70 6.47 18.08
C LEU A 379 5.12 6.44 18.66
N ASP A 380 5.36 7.07 19.83
CA ASP A 380 6.67 7.02 20.48
C ASP A 380 6.98 5.57 20.92
N PRO A 381 8.04 4.94 20.37
CA PRO A 381 8.34 3.53 20.65
C PRO A 381 8.78 3.27 22.10
N ARG A 382 9.12 4.31 22.87
CA ARG A 382 9.55 4.22 24.26
C ARG A 382 8.37 4.20 25.23
N TRP A 383 7.20 4.69 24.81
CA TRP A 383 6.02 4.84 25.66
C TRP A 383 5.15 3.59 25.61
N THR A 384 4.43 3.37 26.72
CA THR A 384 3.37 2.36 26.77
C THR A 384 2.13 2.84 26.01
N LEU A 385 1.25 1.92 25.63
CA LEU A 385 0.01 2.29 24.94
C LEU A 385 -0.88 3.18 25.81
N ALA A 386 -0.89 2.94 27.13
CA ALA A 386 -1.60 3.81 28.07
C ALA A 386 -1.10 5.26 28.00
N GLN A 387 0.22 5.46 27.95
CA GLN A 387 0.83 6.78 27.82
C GLN A 387 0.51 7.44 26.49
N ILE A 388 0.60 6.68 25.38
CA ILE A 388 0.32 7.16 24.02
C ILE A 388 -1.15 7.60 23.89
N ILE A 389 -2.10 6.80 24.37
CA ILE A 389 -3.52 7.10 24.24
C ILE A 389 -3.91 8.26 25.15
N SER A 390 -3.31 8.39 26.34
CA SER A 390 -3.60 9.46 27.28
C SER A 390 -2.82 10.77 27.02
N GLU A 391 -1.84 10.78 26.11
CA GLU A 391 -1.03 11.95 25.78
C GLU A 391 -1.88 13.18 25.42
N PRO A 392 -2.87 13.11 24.52
CA PRO A 392 -3.72 14.26 24.21
C PRO A 392 -4.49 14.77 25.43
N LEU A 393 -4.94 13.88 26.33
CA LEU A 393 -5.63 14.27 27.55
C LEU A 393 -4.71 15.01 28.52
N HIS A 394 -3.42 14.65 28.56
CA HIS A 394 -2.41 15.39 29.32
C HIS A 394 -2.15 16.77 28.72
N ALA A 395 -1.95 16.83 27.41
CA ALA A 395 -1.65 18.08 26.70
C ALA A 395 -2.77 19.13 26.84
N PHE A 396 -4.02 18.68 26.93
CA PHE A 396 -5.20 19.54 27.10
C PHE A 396 -5.69 19.63 28.55
N ALA A 397 -4.96 19.08 29.52
CA ALA A 397 -5.30 19.07 30.93
C ALA A 397 -6.73 18.54 31.25
N VAL A 398 -7.19 17.51 30.50
CA VAL A 398 -8.49 16.88 30.67
C VAL A 398 -8.40 15.77 31.71
N GLY A 399 -9.24 15.80 32.74
CA GLY A 399 -9.32 14.79 33.79
C GLY A 399 -8.08 14.73 34.71
N ASP A 400 -8.16 13.94 35.75
CA ASP A 400 -7.03 13.61 36.62
C ASP A 400 -6.30 12.33 36.14
N ARG A 401 -5.30 11.89 36.89
CA ARG A 401 -4.50 10.71 36.52
C ARG A 401 -5.32 9.42 36.48
N ALA A 402 -6.23 9.23 37.44
CA ALA A 402 -7.05 8.02 37.53
C ALA A 402 -8.06 7.98 36.38
N TRP A 403 -8.75 9.08 36.12
CA TRP A 403 -9.69 9.22 35.03
C TRP A 403 -9.03 8.98 33.66
N ARG A 404 -7.82 9.53 33.44
CA ARG A 404 -7.09 9.33 32.17
C ARG A 404 -6.71 7.86 31.96
N ALA A 405 -6.33 7.15 33.02
CA ALA A 405 -6.00 5.73 32.94
C ALA A 405 -7.24 4.89 32.57
N GLU A 406 -8.38 5.19 33.20
CA GLU A 406 -9.66 4.54 32.88
C GLU A 406 -10.12 4.87 31.45
N ARG A 407 -10.01 6.15 31.08
CA ARG A 407 -10.36 6.60 29.72
C ARG A 407 -9.48 5.93 28.64
N ALA A 408 -8.19 5.75 28.89
CA ALA A 408 -7.31 5.02 27.98
C ALA A 408 -7.75 3.55 27.79
N ALA A 409 -8.22 2.90 28.87
CA ALA A 409 -8.75 1.53 28.77
C ALA A 409 -10.07 1.48 27.97
N GLN A 410 -10.97 2.45 28.19
CA GLN A 410 -12.21 2.57 27.42
C GLN A 410 -11.95 2.80 25.93
N LEU A 411 -11.00 3.70 25.59
CA LEU A 411 -10.60 3.99 24.23
C LEU A 411 -9.98 2.78 23.53
N LEU A 412 -9.16 2.01 24.25
CA LEU A 412 -8.60 0.78 23.73
C LEU A 412 -9.68 -0.26 23.42
N ALA A 413 -10.67 -0.41 24.31
CA ALA A 413 -11.83 -1.27 24.08
C ALA A 413 -12.70 -0.78 22.90
N GLN A 414 -12.87 0.54 22.72
CA GLN A 414 -13.61 1.11 21.58
C GLN A 414 -12.99 0.75 20.22
N VAL A 415 -11.67 0.54 20.16
CA VAL A 415 -10.96 0.08 18.96
C VAL A 415 -10.74 -1.43 18.94
N GLU A 416 -11.52 -2.19 19.73
CA GLU A 416 -11.50 -3.66 19.80
C GLU A 416 -10.13 -4.25 20.17
N LEU A 417 -9.41 -3.59 21.07
CA LEU A 417 -8.17 -4.11 21.62
C LEU A 417 -8.32 -4.43 23.12
N PRO A 418 -7.78 -5.57 23.59
CA PRO A 418 -7.91 -5.98 24.97
C PRO A 418 -7.07 -5.10 25.92
N ALA A 419 -7.60 -4.82 27.11
CA ALA A 419 -7.01 -3.89 28.09
C ALA A 419 -5.59 -4.28 28.56
N HIS A 420 -5.23 -5.58 28.54
CA HIS A 420 -3.89 -6.03 28.95
C HIS A 420 -2.78 -5.46 28.05
N LEU A 421 -3.10 -4.98 26.84
CA LEU A 421 -2.13 -4.34 25.94
C LEU A 421 -1.70 -2.95 26.41
N LEU A 422 -2.41 -2.29 27.33
CA LEU A 422 -2.08 -0.93 27.80
C LEU A 422 -0.64 -0.77 28.28
N GLN A 423 -0.04 -1.83 28.84
CA GLN A 423 1.34 -1.82 29.35
C GLN A 423 2.38 -2.17 28.28
N ARG A 424 1.95 -2.59 27.08
CA ARG A 424 2.82 -2.91 25.96
C ARG A 424 3.32 -1.65 25.27
N ARG A 425 4.40 -1.82 24.47
CA ARG A 425 4.97 -0.77 23.62
C ARG A 425 4.60 -1.02 22.15
N PRO A 426 4.64 0.01 21.30
CA PRO A 426 4.27 -0.12 19.88
C PRO A 426 5.03 -1.21 19.10
N ASN A 427 6.31 -1.44 19.41
CA ASN A 427 7.13 -2.47 18.75
C ASN A 427 6.69 -3.91 19.07
N GLU A 428 5.87 -4.11 20.09
CA GLU A 428 5.31 -5.42 20.46
C GLU A 428 3.96 -5.73 19.78
N LEU A 429 3.47 -4.83 18.94
CA LEU A 429 2.16 -4.92 18.28
C LEU A 429 2.29 -5.25 16.79
N SER A 430 1.23 -5.86 16.21
CA SER A 430 1.07 -5.95 14.76
C SER A 430 0.77 -4.58 14.13
N GLY A 431 0.90 -4.45 12.79
CA GLY A 431 0.57 -3.23 12.05
C GLY A 431 -0.87 -2.76 12.30
N GLY A 432 -1.83 -3.67 12.21
CA GLY A 432 -3.25 -3.37 12.47
C GLY A 432 -3.54 -2.97 13.90
N GLN A 433 -2.87 -3.60 14.89
CA GLN A 433 -3.00 -3.19 16.28
C GLN A 433 -2.43 -1.79 16.53
N ARG A 434 -1.29 -1.44 15.93
CA ARG A 434 -0.74 -0.06 16.00
C ARG A 434 -1.69 0.95 15.38
N GLN A 435 -2.30 0.63 14.26
CA GLN A 435 -3.29 1.49 13.61
C GLN A 435 -4.51 1.73 14.50
N ARG A 436 -5.03 0.69 15.14
CA ARG A 436 -6.12 0.80 16.13
C ARG A 436 -5.72 1.70 17.31
N VAL A 437 -4.48 1.60 17.80
CA VAL A 437 -3.95 2.50 18.85
C VAL A 437 -3.86 3.95 18.36
N ALA A 438 -3.42 4.19 17.14
CA ALA A 438 -3.38 5.54 16.56
C ALA A 438 -4.79 6.14 16.44
N ILE A 439 -5.78 5.34 16.06
CA ILE A 439 -7.20 5.74 16.07
C ILE A 439 -7.67 6.03 17.50
N ALA A 440 -7.38 5.17 18.49
CA ALA A 440 -7.75 5.37 19.88
C ALA A 440 -7.19 6.69 20.44
N ARG A 441 -5.92 6.98 20.14
CA ARG A 441 -5.27 8.27 20.51
C ARG A 441 -6.00 9.46 19.90
N ALA A 442 -6.36 9.40 18.62
CA ALA A 442 -7.06 10.47 17.94
C ALA A 442 -8.48 10.69 18.50
N LEU A 443 -9.13 9.64 19.02
CA LEU A 443 -10.45 9.71 19.64
C LEU A 443 -10.44 10.25 21.09
N ALA A 444 -9.26 10.39 21.71
CA ALA A 444 -9.14 10.74 23.14
C ALA A 444 -9.84 12.05 23.51
N LEU A 445 -9.81 13.04 22.61
CA LEU A 445 -10.40 14.37 22.79
C LEU A 445 -11.83 14.51 22.23
N GLU A 446 -12.46 13.40 21.82
CA GLU A 446 -13.81 13.36 21.26
C GLU A 446 -13.98 14.33 20.05
N PRO A 447 -13.22 14.14 18.98
CA PRO A 447 -13.23 15.06 17.85
C PRO A 447 -14.54 15.00 17.07
N GLU A 448 -14.88 16.09 16.38
CA GLU A 448 -15.98 16.14 15.42
C GLU A 448 -15.50 15.75 14.00
N LEU A 449 -14.26 16.15 13.65
CA LEU A 449 -13.61 15.83 12.38
C LEU A 449 -12.36 14.98 12.63
N LEU A 450 -12.31 13.83 11.97
CA LEU A 450 -11.12 12.98 11.93
C LEU A 450 -10.56 12.96 10.50
N VAL A 451 -9.34 13.46 10.35
CA VAL A 451 -8.59 13.37 9.10
C VAL A 451 -7.82 12.06 9.11
N LEU A 452 -8.03 11.23 8.10
CA LEU A 452 -7.39 9.92 7.92
C LEU A 452 -6.46 10.03 6.72
N ASP A 453 -5.16 10.33 6.96
CA ASP A 453 -4.18 10.55 5.89
C ASP A 453 -3.48 9.22 5.56
N GLU A 454 -3.93 8.56 4.49
CA GLU A 454 -3.45 7.25 4.01
C GLU A 454 -3.35 6.18 5.12
N ALA A 455 -4.28 6.24 6.07
CA ALA A 455 -4.25 5.47 7.31
C ALA A 455 -4.34 3.93 7.12
N LEU A 456 -4.60 3.43 5.91
CA LEU A 456 -4.76 2.01 5.61
C LEU A 456 -3.72 1.46 4.63
N SER A 457 -2.88 2.31 4.02
CA SER A 457 -2.02 1.95 2.89
C SER A 457 -0.94 0.89 3.20
N ALA A 458 -0.54 0.77 4.47
CA ALA A 458 0.51 -0.15 4.91
C ALA A 458 -0.03 -1.47 5.52
N LEU A 459 -1.33 -1.75 5.36
CA LEU A 459 -2.00 -2.90 5.95
C LEU A 459 -2.39 -3.91 4.88
N ASP A 460 -2.36 -5.19 5.23
CA ASP A 460 -2.89 -6.25 4.35
C ASP A 460 -4.42 -6.17 4.22
N ALA A 461 -4.97 -6.80 3.18
CA ALA A 461 -6.38 -6.67 2.81
C ALA A 461 -7.35 -7.07 3.93
N SER A 462 -7.03 -8.11 4.71
CA SER A 462 -7.89 -8.57 5.80
C SER A 462 -7.93 -7.58 6.95
N VAL A 463 -6.78 -7.00 7.31
CA VAL A 463 -6.69 -5.95 8.35
C VAL A 463 -7.30 -4.64 7.86
N GLN A 464 -7.13 -4.28 6.58
CA GLN A 464 -7.83 -3.12 5.99
C GLN A 464 -9.34 -3.23 6.12
N ALA A 465 -9.92 -4.40 5.80
CA ALA A 465 -11.36 -4.64 5.93
C ALA A 465 -11.84 -4.48 7.38
N GLN A 466 -11.11 -5.03 8.35
CA GLN A 466 -11.42 -4.90 9.77
C GLN A 466 -11.36 -3.43 10.26
N ILE A 467 -10.36 -2.66 9.80
CA ILE A 467 -10.26 -1.23 10.19
C ILE A 467 -11.36 -0.40 9.51
N LEU A 468 -11.74 -0.70 8.27
CA LEU A 468 -12.87 -0.03 7.61
C LEU A 468 -14.18 -0.27 8.34
N GLU A 469 -14.44 -1.50 8.77
CA GLU A 469 -15.61 -1.85 9.57
C GLU A 469 -15.58 -1.11 10.92
N LEU A 470 -14.44 -1.12 11.62
CA LEU A 470 -14.25 -0.36 12.87
C LEU A 470 -14.53 1.15 12.66
N LEU A 471 -13.97 1.77 11.62
CA LEU A 471 -14.21 3.18 11.31
C LEU A 471 -15.69 3.46 11.04
N SER A 472 -16.38 2.56 10.32
CA SER A 472 -17.82 2.67 10.07
C SER A 472 -18.63 2.63 11.37
N GLN A 473 -18.33 1.68 12.26
CA GLN A 473 -18.98 1.55 13.57
C GLN A 473 -18.70 2.77 14.47
N LEU A 474 -17.45 3.23 14.55
CA LEU A 474 -17.07 4.43 15.31
C LEU A 474 -17.81 5.67 14.80
N GLN A 475 -17.92 5.83 13.48
CA GLN A 475 -18.65 6.95 12.90
C GLN A 475 -20.14 6.93 13.27
N GLN A 476 -20.76 5.75 13.26
CA GLN A 476 -22.18 5.61 13.64
C GLN A 476 -22.39 5.87 15.14
N ARG A 477 -21.54 5.32 16.00
CA ARG A 477 -21.68 5.42 17.45
C ARG A 477 -21.34 6.80 17.99
N LEU A 478 -20.31 7.45 17.45
CA LEU A 478 -19.76 8.72 17.94
C LEU A 478 -20.15 9.93 17.11
N GLY A 479 -20.88 9.75 16.01
CA GLY A 479 -21.29 10.85 15.13
C GLY A 479 -20.11 11.53 14.41
N LEU A 480 -19.02 10.81 14.12
CA LEU A 480 -17.80 11.37 13.55
C LEU A 480 -17.99 11.81 12.11
N THR A 481 -17.28 12.84 11.71
CA THR A 481 -17.12 13.27 10.32
C THR A 481 -15.71 12.87 9.85
N TYR A 482 -15.59 12.32 8.65
CA TYR A 482 -14.29 11.90 8.11
C TYR A 482 -13.88 12.70 6.88
N LEU A 483 -12.63 13.16 6.89
CA LEU A 483 -11.89 13.51 5.70
C LEU A 483 -10.87 12.38 5.44
N PHE A 484 -11.16 11.54 4.46
CA PHE A 484 -10.39 10.33 4.17
C PHE A 484 -9.48 10.56 2.96
N ILE A 485 -8.18 10.41 3.13
CA ILE A 485 -7.20 10.57 2.05
C ILE A 485 -6.66 9.20 1.70
N SER A 486 -6.76 8.81 0.44
CA SER A 486 -6.26 7.54 -0.05
C SER A 486 -5.96 7.60 -1.53
N HIS A 487 -5.01 6.78 -1.96
CA HIS A 487 -4.78 6.45 -3.36
C HIS A 487 -5.47 5.14 -3.77
N ASP A 488 -5.96 4.35 -2.79
CA ASP A 488 -6.71 3.11 -3.03
C ASP A 488 -8.19 3.41 -3.27
N LEU A 489 -8.59 3.40 -4.54
CA LEU A 489 -9.96 3.67 -4.96
C LEU A 489 -10.94 2.58 -4.55
N ALA A 490 -10.49 1.35 -4.36
CA ALA A 490 -11.35 0.26 -3.92
C ALA A 490 -11.78 0.47 -2.45
N VAL A 491 -10.85 0.90 -1.59
CA VAL A 491 -11.12 1.32 -0.21
C VAL A 491 -12.04 2.54 -0.18
N VAL A 492 -11.74 3.55 -1.00
CA VAL A 492 -12.54 4.79 -1.10
C VAL A 492 -13.99 4.49 -1.45
N ARG A 493 -14.24 3.57 -2.41
CA ARG A 493 -15.59 3.17 -2.80
C ARG A 493 -16.40 2.57 -1.65
N GLN A 494 -15.76 1.91 -0.71
CA GLN A 494 -16.43 1.26 0.44
C GLN A 494 -16.83 2.25 1.54
N ILE A 495 -15.99 3.27 1.82
CA ILE A 495 -16.19 4.14 2.99
C ILE A 495 -16.79 5.51 2.65
N SER A 496 -16.72 5.98 1.40
CA SER A 496 -16.99 7.36 1.04
C SER A 496 -18.46 7.62 0.68
N ASP A 497 -18.97 8.78 1.09
CA ASP A 497 -20.23 9.35 0.60
C ASP A 497 -19.97 10.28 -0.59
N ARG A 498 -18.88 11.07 -0.50
CA ARG A 498 -18.43 12.00 -1.55
C ARG A 498 -16.96 11.77 -1.86
N VAL A 499 -16.58 12.03 -3.10
CA VAL A 499 -15.21 11.92 -3.58
C VAL A 499 -14.78 13.20 -4.25
N VAL A 500 -13.56 13.63 -3.98
CA VAL A 500 -12.87 14.77 -4.59
C VAL A 500 -11.60 14.24 -5.25
N VAL A 501 -11.54 14.30 -6.57
CA VAL A 501 -10.40 13.81 -7.35
C VAL A 501 -9.44 14.96 -7.61
N MET A 502 -8.19 14.79 -7.19
CA MET A 502 -7.14 15.80 -7.35
C MET A 502 -6.08 15.36 -8.35
N ARG A 503 -5.65 16.30 -9.19
CA ARG A 503 -4.53 16.15 -10.12
C ARG A 503 -3.70 17.43 -10.16
N GLU A 504 -2.38 17.31 -10.00
CA GLU A 504 -1.44 18.45 -10.09
C GLU A 504 -1.89 19.69 -9.28
N GLY A 505 -2.32 19.48 -8.05
CA GLY A 505 -2.76 20.53 -7.14
C GLY A 505 -4.17 21.06 -7.37
N ARG A 506 -4.97 20.52 -8.29
CA ARG A 506 -6.33 20.98 -8.64
C ARG A 506 -7.36 19.89 -8.41
N VAL A 507 -8.58 20.30 -8.09
CA VAL A 507 -9.75 19.41 -8.17
C VAL A 507 -10.16 19.29 -9.64
N VAL A 508 -10.18 18.06 -10.16
CA VAL A 508 -10.56 17.77 -11.54
C VAL A 508 -11.96 17.20 -11.64
N GLU A 509 -12.46 16.61 -10.55
CA GLU A 509 -13.83 16.10 -10.44
C GLU A 509 -14.22 15.99 -8.96
N GLN A 510 -15.50 16.21 -8.64
CA GLN A 510 -16.04 15.93 -7.32
C GLN A 510 -17.53 15.62 -7.41
N GLY A 511 -18.02 14.76 -6.53
CA GLY A 511 -19.42 14.37 -6.54
C GLY A 511 -19.76 13.32 -5.50
N ALA A 512 -20.99 12.79 -5.57
CA ALA A 512 -21.35 11.60 -4.82
C ALA A 512 -20.46 10.41 -5.25
N CYS A 513 -20.08 9.57 -4.30
CA CYS A 513 -19.18 8.44 -4.57
C CYS A 513 -19.67 7.58 -5.74
N ALA A 514 -20.96 7.19 -5.73
CA ALA A 514 -21.54 6.40 -6.81
C ALA A 514 -21.38 7.07 -8.18
N GLN A 515 -21.68 8.37 -8.28
CA GLN A 515 -21.60 9.12 -9.54
C GLN A 515 -20.17 9.14 -10.10
N VAL A 516 -19.17 9.47 -9.26
CA VAL A 516 -17.76 9.55 -9.69
C VAL A 516 -17.23 8.20 -10.15
N PHE A 517 -17.67 7.09 -9.51
CA PHE A 517 -17.22 5.74 -9.84
C PHE A 517 -17.94 5.11 -11.04
N GLU A 518 -19.22 5.39 -11.23
CA GLU A 518 -20.05 4.78 -12.27
C GLU A 518 -20.09 5.59 -13.56
N ALA A 519 -20.08 6.93 -13.44
CA ALA A 519 -20.16 7.86 -14.56
C ALA A 519 -19.15 9.02 -14.40
N PRO A 520 -17.83 8.74 -14.43
CA PRO A 520 -16.80 9.78 -14.29
C PRO A 520 -16.90 10.79 -15.43
N SER A 521 -16.92 12.08 -15.10
CA SER A 521 -16.98 13.18 -16.07
C SER A 521 -15.57 13.57 -16.57
N SER A 522 -14.55 13.36 -15.75
CA SER A 522 -13.16 13.67 -16.08
C SER A 522 -12.47 12.47 -16.76
N PRO A 523 -11.80 12.67 -17.91
CA PRO A 523 -10.97 11.62 -18.54
C PRO A 523 -9.89 11.08 -17.61
N TYR A 524 -9.34 11.94 -16.73
CA TYR A 524 -8.36 11.52 -15.73
C TYR A 524 -8.97 10.57 -14.69
N THR A 525 -10.17 10.89 -14.19
CA THR A 525 -10.89 10.00 -13.26
C THR A 525 -11.20 8.66 -13.91
N ALA A 526 -11.66 8.67 -15.17
CA ALA A 526 -11.94 7.44 -15.92
C ALA A 526 -10.68 6.57 -16.06
N GLN A 527 -9.54 7.18 -16.38
CA GLN A 527 -8.26 6.48 -16.45
C GLN A 527 -7.82 5.94 -15.08
N LEU A 528 -7.89 6.76 -14.03
CA LEU A 528 -7.52 6.36 -12.67
C LEU A 528 -8.35 5.15 -12.19
N LEU A 529 -9.64 5.13 -12.51
CA LEU A 529 -10.54 4.00 -12.24
C LEU A 529 -10.20 2.77 -13.11
N ALA A 530 -9.79 2.97 -14.37
CA ALA A 530 -9.39 1.87 -15.26
C ALA A 530 -8.09 1.20 -14.83
N ASP A 531 -7.24 1.91 -14.10
CA ASP A 531 -5.95 1.42 -13.61
C ASP A 531 -6.05 0.62 -12.30
N VAL A 532 -7.24 0.57 -11.66
CA VAL A 532 -7.46 -0.23 -10.44
C VAL A 532 -7.29 -1.72 -10.74
N PRO A 533 -6.41 -2.43 -10.01
CA PRO A 533 -6.20 -3.86 -10.20
C PRO A 533 -7.49 -4.69 -9.98
N GLY A 534 -7.65 -5.79 -10.72
CA GLY A 534 -8.80 -6.70 -10.62
C GLY A 534 -10.07 -6.22 -11.32
N ARG A 535 -10.11 -5.01 -11.87
CA ARG A 535 -11.31 -4.45 -12.52
C ARG A 535 -11.77 -5.23 -13.74
N LEU A 536 -10.84 -5.73 -14.55
CA LEU A 536 -11.16 -6.51 -15.75
C LEU A 536 -11.94 -7.78 -15.39
N TYR A 537 -11.57 -8.44 -14.31
CA TYR A 537 -12.27 -9.62 -13.80
C TYR A 537 -13.69 -9.27 -13.32
N LEU A 538 -13.86 -8.18 -12.58
CA LEU A 538 -15.17 -7.73 -12.13
C LEU A 538 -16.11 -7.39 -13.29
N GLN A 539 -15.61 -6.76 -14.34
CA GLN A 539 -16.39 -6.46 -15.55
C GLN A 539 -16.81 -7.73 -16.27
N ALA A 540 -15.92 -8.72 -16.39
CA ALA A 540 -16.25 -10.01 -17.01
C ALA A 540 -17.30 -10.78 -16.20
N GLN A 541 -17.25 -10.76 -14.87
CA GLN A 541 -18.27 -11.38 -14.01
C GLN A 541 -19.64 -10.69 -14.10
N VAL A 542 -19.67 -9.36 -14.20
CA VAL A 542 -20.93 -8.61 -14.37
C VAL A 542 -21.57 -8.94 -15.71
N ALA A 543 -20.76 -9.00 -16.78
CA ALA A 543 -21.26 -9.38 -18.11
C ALA A 543 -21.77 -10.83 -18.20
N LEU A 544 -21.21 -11.74 -17.40
CA LEU A 544 -21.67 -13.14 -17.33
C LEU A 544 -22.94 -13.32 -16.47
N ASN A 545 -23.18 -12.42 -15.52
CA ASN A 545 -24.35 -12.46 -14.62
C ASN A 545 -25.52 -11.58 -15.08
N GLU A 546 -25.37 -10.79 -16.13
CA GLU A 546 -26.51 -10.18 -16.79
C GLU A 546 -27.33 -11.27 -17.48
N PRO A 547 -28.64 -11.44 -17.14
CA PRO A 547 -29.47 -12.42 -17.85
C PRO A 547 -29.48 -12.02 -19.32
N ALA A 548 -29.09 -12.97 -20.19
CA ALA A 548 -29.15 -12.80 -21.63
C ALA A 548 -30.54 -12.25 -22.00
N PHE A 549 -30.60 -11.00 -22.40
CA PHE A 549 -31.83 -10.39 -22.90
C PHE A 549 -32.24 -11.19 -24.14
N ASN A 550 -33.26 -12.00 -23.96
CA ASN A 550 -33.79 -12.92 -24.95
C ASN A 550 -34.43 -12.10 -26.09
N TYR A 551 -33.68 -11.87 -27.17
CA TYR A 551 -34.21 -11.32 -28.43
C TYR A 551 -35.09 -12.41 -29.15
N LYS A 552 -36.09 -12.92 -28.47
CA LYS A 552 -37.07 -13.83 -29.04
C LYS A 552 -38.52 -13.40 -28.71
N ASN A 553 -38.85 -12.16 -28.86
CA ASN A 553 -40.28 -11.78 -28.99
C ASN A 553 -40.36 -10.40 -29.69
N ALA A 554 -40.03 -10.37 -30.96
CA ALA A 554 -40.41 -9.30 -31.88
C ALA A 554 -40.64 -9.93 -33.27
N TYR A 555 -41.76 -10.64 -33.40
CA TYR A 555 -42.47 -10.82 -34.67
C TYR A 555 -43.94 -10.96 -34.34
#